data_325dbf3cf1b29d13361dd317770f7361
#
_entry.id   325dbf3cf1b29d13361dd317770f7361
#
_cell.length_a   1.000
_cell.length_b   1.000
_cell.length_c   1.000
_cell.angle_alpha   90.00
_cell.angle_beta   90.00
_cell.angle_gamma   90.00
#
_symmetry.space_group_name_H-M   'P 1'
#
loop_
_entity.id
_entity.type
_entity.pdbx_description
1 polymer ?
#
loop_
_entity_poly.entity_id
_entity_poly.type
_entity_poly.pdbx_seq_one_letter_code
_entity_poly.pdbx_strand_id
1 'polypeptide(L)'
;GLTARDGEPVEVCYAVQDYSSLPAFYTVPAGRSKPFGTTHAVLCARPYVQEPFCVINADDYYGVDAYRAIYEELGRLPQQGKATMVGYLLRNTVSAHGTVSRGVCQVENGHLAGIREALKIQLFPDGSIADVADGQRRELAADTPVSMNFWGFMPSIFDQMGTYLEDFLRALPPEELKAECLLPNMVGDLLKKGRLSVSVLHSADRWFGMTYHEDRQAVAQELARLHENGTYPATLRN
;
A
#
# COMPACT_ATOMS: atom_id res chain seq x y z
N GLY A 1 -18.21 17.53 8.72
CA GLY A 1 -16.77 17.47 8.40
C GLY A 1 -16.06 16.59 9.41
N LEU A 2 -14.86 16.14 9.07
CA LEU A 2 -13.94 15.46 10.00
C LEU A 2 -13.31 16.53 10.91
N THR A 3 -13.18 16.24 12.19
CA THR A 3 -12.46 17.06 13.15
C THR A 3 -11.37 16.25 13.82
N ALA A 4 -10.22 16.86 14.07
CA ALA A 4 -9.15 16.27 14.85
C ALA A 4 -9.55 16.19 16.34
N ARG A 5 -8.75 15.51 17.15
CA ARG A 5 -9.04 15.27 18.58
C ARG A 5 -9.10 16.55 19.42
N ASP A 6 -8.41 17.60 18.99
CA ASP A 6 -8.41 18.95 19.58
C ASP A 6 -9.59 19.82 19.13
N GLY A 7 -10.47 19.28 18.26
CA GLY A 7 -11.62 19.98 17.72
C GLY A 7 -11.36 20.78 16.45
N GLU A 8 -10.13 20.85 15.98
CA GLU A 8 -9.78 21.54 14.74
C GLU A 8 -10.31 20.78 13.50
N PRO A 9 -10.77 21.48 12.45
CA PRO A 9 -11.18 20.85 11.21
C PRO A 9 -10.01 20.13 10.54
N VAL A 10 -10.22 18.88 10.15
CA VAL A 10 -9.26 18.18 9.28
C VAL A 10 -9.43 18.68 7.86
N GLU A 11 -8.37 19.21 7.28
CA GLU A 11 -8.34 19.59 5.87
C GLU A 11 -8.45 18.33 4.99
N VAL A 12 -9.38 18.37 4.04
CA VAL A 12 -9.60 17.25 3.09
C VAL A 12 -9.49 17.79 1.68
N CYS A 13 -8.52 17.28 0.94
CA CYS A 13 -8.32 17.57 -0.47
C CYS A 13 -8.63 16.33 -1.32
N TYR A 14 -9.21 16.55 -2.50
CA TYR A 14 -9.52 15.48 -3.45
C TYR A 14 -8.61 15.60 -4.68
N ALA A 15 -7.75 14.60 -4.87
CA ALA A 15 -6.95 14.45 -6.08
C ALA A 15 -7.58 13.38 -6.97
N VAL A 16 -7.92 13.74 -8.19
CA VAL A 16 -8.50 12.79 -9.16
C VAL A 16 -7.40 12.20 -10.01
N GLN A 17 -7.33 10.87 -10.05
CA GLN A 17 -6.47 10.16 -10.99
C GLN A 17 -7.17 10.08 -12.33
N ASP A 18 -6.83 10.97 -13.24
CA ASP A 18 -7.34 10.98 -14.61
C ASP A 18 -6.21 11.07 -15.65
N TYR A 19 -6.58 11.00 -16.92
CA TYR A 19 -5.59 11.03 -18.00
C TYR A 19 -5.03 12.43 -18.30
N SER A 20 -5.65 13.50 -17.78
CA SER A 20 -5.16 14.88 -17.97
C SER A 20 -3.90 15.16 -17.17
N SER A 21 -3.63 14.38 -16.13
CA SER A 21 -2.44 14.48 -15.27
C SER A 21 -1.22 13.74 -15.83
N LEU A 22 -1.35 13.07 -16.98
CA LEU A 22 -0.24 12.36 -17.61
C LEU A 22 0.73 13.33 -18.30
N PRO A 23 2.01 12.93 -18.47
CA PRO A 23 3.00 13.74 -19.20
C PRO A 23 2.56 14.04 -20.63
N ALA A 24 2.81 15.25 -21.10
CA ALA A 24 2.34 15.75 -22.40
C ALA A 24 2.82 14.92 -23.61
N PHE A 25 3.92 14.16 -23.47
CA PHE A 25 4.42 13.31 -24.55
C PHE A 25 3.61 12.03 -24.75
N TYR A 26 2.76 11.65 -23.77
CA TYR A 26 2.07 10.35 -23.79
C TYR A 26 0.64 10.50 -24.33
N THR A 27 0.34 9.71 -25.34
CA THR A 27 -1.02 9.62 -25.89
C THR A 27 -1.69 8.35 -25.38
N VAL A 28 -2.81 8.51 -24.70
CA VAL A 28 -3.60 7.36 -24.18
C VAL A 28 -4.17 6.56 -25.35
N PRO A 29 -3.92 5.24 -25.41
CA PRO A 29 -4.47 4.40 -26.48
C PRO A 29 -6.00 4.41 -26.50
N ALA A 30 -6.57 4.41 -27.70
CA ALA A 30 -8.01 4.30 -27.88
C ALA A 30 -8.52 2.99 -27.23
N GLY A 31 -9.59 3.10 -26.43
CA GLY A 31 -10.17 1.96 -25.71
C GLY A 31 -9.56 1.66 -24.35
N ARG A 32 -8.50 2.35 -23.91
CA ARG A 32 -8.04 2.24 -22.54
C ARG A 32 -9.01 2.93 -21.59
N SER A 33 -9.52 2.17 -20.62
CA SER A 33 -10.35 2.67 -19.51
C SER A 33 -9.67 2.48 -18.15
N LYS A 34 -8.59 1.66 -18.10
CA LYS A 34 -7.90 1.34 -16.84
C LYS A 34 -6.93 2.46 -16.44
N PRO A 35 -6.99 2.94 -15.18
CA PRO A 35 -6.01 3.89 -14.63
C PRO A 35 -4.56 3.35 -14.72
N PHE A 36 -3.57 4.25 -14.61
CA PHE A 36 -2.16 3.87 -14.72
C PHE A 36 -1.54 3.39 -13.40
N GLY A 37 -2.35 2.90 -12.46
CA GLY A 37 -1.89 2.24 -11.24
C GLY A 37 -1.59 3.19 -10.08
N THR A 38 -1.15 2.61 -8.97
CA THR A 38 -1.05 3.29 -7.67
C THR A 38 0.06 4.35 -7.59
N THR A 39 1.16 4.20 -8.35
CA THR A 39 2.18 5.26 -8.42
C THR A 39 1.61 6.54 -9.02
N HIS A 40 0.83 6.44 -10.10
CA HIS A 40 0.17 7.59 -10.70
C HIS A 40 -0.87 8.21 -9.77
N ALA A 41 -1.66 7.39 -9.08
CA ALA A 41 -2.65 7.89 -8.10
C ALA A 41 -1.99 8.73 -7.00
N VAL A 42 -0.89 8.25 -6.42
CA VAL A 42 -0.14 8.99 -5.40
C VAL A 42 0.46 10.28 -5.98
N LEU A 43 1.00 10.22 -7.20
CA LEU A 43 1.58 11.39 -7.87
C LEU A 43 0.55 12.50 -8.10
N CYS A 44 -0.72 12.17 -8.34
CA CYS A 44 -1.81 13.15 -8.48
C CYS A 44 -2.05 13.95 -7.18
N ALA A 45 -1.65 13.44 -6.02
CA ALA A 45 -1.75 14.15 -4.75
C ALA A 45 -0.63 15.18 -4.52
N ARG A 46 0.42 15.19 -5.36
CA ARG A 46 1.61 16.08 -5.21
C ARG A 46 1.27 17.54 -4.94
N PRO A 47 0.28 18.19 -5.60
CA PRO A 47 -0.03 19.60 -5.35
C PRO A 47 -0.52 19.91 -3.94
N TYR A 48 -1.01 18.91 -3.22
CA TYR A 48 -1.64 19.04 -1.90
C TYR A 48 -0.72 18.59 -0.76
N VAL A 49 0.42 17.95 -1.05
CA VAL A 49 1.28 17.32 -0.06
C VAL A 49 2.63 18.03 0.01
N GLN A 50 2.87 18.72 1.13
CA GLN A 50 4.10 19.48 1.39
C GLN A 50 4.90 18.93 2.58
N GLU A 51 4.33 18.03 3.36
CA GLU A 51 4.87 17.45 4.57
C GLU A 51 5.09 15.93 4.43
N PRO A 52 5.83 15.29 5.36
CA PRO A 52 5.90 13.83 5.41
C PRO A 52 4.51 13.21 5.42
N PHE A 53 4.30 12.16 4.64
CA PHE A 53 2.96 11.62 4.43
C PHE A 53 2.94 10.10 4.37
N CYS A 54 1.76 9.54 4.67
CA CYS A 54 1.46 8.13 4.50
C CYS A 54 0.60 7.89 3.27
N VAL A 55 0.82 6.76 2.62
CA VAL A 55 -0.06 6.19 1.60
C VAL A 55 -0.74 4.97 2.19
N ILE A 56 -2.06 4.91 2.08
CA ILE A 56 -2.90 3.79 2.52
C ILE A 56 -3.99 3.51 1.50
N ASN A 57 -4.55 2.29 1.55
CA ASN A 57 -5.80 1.99 0.86
C ASN A 57 -6.97 2.45 1.74
N ALA A 58 -7.99 3.03 1.15
CA ALA A 58 -9.12 3.62 1.89
C ALA A 58 -10.10 2.58 2.45
N ASP A 59 -10.05 1.36 1.94
CA ASP A 59 -10.92 0.22 2.28
C ASP A 59 -10.25 -0.80 3.21
N ASP A 60 -9.04 -0.50 3.71
CA ASP A 60 -8.27 -1.36 4.61
C ASP A 60 -8.23 -0.82 6.04
N TYR A 61 -8.25 -1.72 7.01
CA TYR A 61 -7.96 -1.44 8.41
C TYR A 61 -6.52 -1.83 8.74
N TYR A 62 -5.75 -0.87 9.22
CA TYR A 62 -4.32 -1.04 9.47
C TYR A 62 -3.94 -1.20 10.95
N GLY A 63 -4.83 -0.77 11.86
CA GLY A 63 -4.58 -0.78 13.31
C GLY A 63 -3.98 0.52 13.86
N VAL A 64 -4.23 0.78 15.13
CA VAL A 64 -3.82 2.03 15.80
C VAL A 64 -2.30 2.09 16.01
N ASP A 65 -1.69 0.96 16.41
CA ASP A 65 -0.24 0.92 16.66
C ASP A 65 0.57 1.06 15.37
N ALA A 66 0.04 0.58 14.24
CA ALA A 66 0.66 0.77 12.94
C ALA A 66 0.75 2.25 12.56
N TYR A 67 -0.33 3.01 12.78
CA TYR A 67 -0.32 4.47 12.55
C TYR A 67 0.65 5.19 13.49
N ARG A 68 0.71 4.81 14.76
CA ARG A 68 1.66 5.39 15.70
C ARG A 68 3.10 5.15 15.28
N ALA A 69 3.43 3.90 14.94
CA ALA A 69 4.78 3.52 14.54
C ALA A 69 5.24 4.29 13.29
N ILE A 70 4.39 4.39 12.26
CA ILE A 70 4.77 5.10 11.03
C ILE A 70 4.85 6.62 11.24
N TYR A 71 3.98 7.19 12.07
CA TYR A 71 4.01 8.62 12.41
C TYR A 71 5.33 9.00 13.11
N GLU A 72 5.75 8.20 14.09
CA GLU A 72 7.02 8.43 14.81
C GLU A 72 8.23 8.29 13.87
N GLU A 73 8.21 7.31 12.98
CA GLU A 73 9.30 7.10 12.03
C GLU A 73 9.38 8.20 10.99
N LEU A 74 8.25 8.69 10.46
CA LEU A 74 8.21 9.82 9.53
C LEU A 74 8.89 11.06 10.10
N GLY A 75 8.73 11.33 11.41
CA GLY A 75 9.41 12.44 12.09
C GLY A 75 10.93 12.32 12.15
N ARG A 76 11.48 11.12 11.87
CA ARG A 76 12.92 10.83 11.90
C ARG A 76 13.54 10.66 10.51
N LEU A 77 12.73 10.54 9.47
CA LEU A 77 13.23 10.32 8.13
C LEU A 77 13.99 11.56 7.61
N PRO A 78 15.14 11.36 6.95
CA PRO A 78 15.79 12.44 6.23
C PRO A 78 14.99 12.81 4.99
N GLN A 79 15.19 14.03 4.51
CA GLN A 79 14.44 14.61 3.40
C GLN A 79 14.51 13.83 2.09
N GLN A 80 15.56 13.01 1.89
CA GLN A 80 15.77 12.28 0.65
C GLN A 80 16.33 10.87 0.87
N GLY A 81 16.07 9.99 -0.07
CA GLY A 81 16.67 8.67 -0.19
C GLY A 81 16.17 7.63 0.81
N LYS A 82 15.24 7.99 1.69
CA LYS A 82 14.66 7.05 2.65
C LYS A 82 13.13 7.11 2.65
N ALA A 83 12.54 5.97 2.95
CA ALA A 83 11.12 5.78 3.17
C ALA A 83 10.92 4.77 4.29
N THR A 84 9.69 4.59 4.69
CA THR A 84 9.30 3.56 5.66
C THR A 84 8.05 2.83 5.20
N MET A 85 7.80 1.65 5.74
CA MET A 85 6.57 0.92 5.53
C MET A 85 6.19 0.12 6.77
N VAL A 86 4.91 -0.19 6.92
CA VAL A 86 4.47 -1.19 7.90
C VAL A 86 4.32 -2.53 7.18
N GLY A 87 5.07 -3.52 7.67
CA GLY A 87 4.98 -4.90 7.22
C GLY A 87 4.00 -5.70 8.09
N TYR A 88 3.14 -6.49 7.45
CA TYR A 88 2.21 -7.39 8.11
C TYR A 88 2.60 -8.84 7.88
N LEU A 89 2.24 -9.73 8.80
CA LEU A 89 2.49 -11.16 8.63
C LEU A 89 1.51 -11.74 7.62
N LEU A 90 2.00 -12.50 6.66
CA LEU A 90 1.21 -13.08 5.57
C LEU A 90 -0.03 -13.81 6.09
N ARG A 91 0.11 -14.65 7.14
CA ARG A 91 -1.02 -15.40 7.75
C ARG A 91 -2.18 -14.51 8.21
N ASN A 92 -1.92 -13.23 8.50
CA ASN A 92 -2.93 -12.28 8.96
C ASN A 92 -3.59 -11.50 7.80
N THR A 93 -3.20 -11.79 6.55
CA THR A 93 -3.64 -11.03 5.37
C THR A 93 -4.24 -11.90 4.26
N VAL A 94 -4.33 -13.21 4.47
CA VAL A 94 -4.95 -14.15 3.53
C VAL A 94 -6.43 -14.28 3.80
N SER A 95 -7.21 -14.65 2.77
CA SER A 95 -8.65 -14.96 2.87
C SER A 95 -8.87 -16.47 2.78
N ALA A 96 -9.85 -16.96 3.53
CA ALA A 96 -10.34 -18.34 3.40
C ALA A 96 -11.24 -18.53 2.17
N HIS A 97 -11.69 -17.43 1.54
CA HIS A 97 -12.69 -17.44 0.48
C HIS A 97 -12.10 -17.41 -0.93
N GLY A 98 -10.78 -17.23 -1.04
CA GLY A 98 -10.12 -17.22 -2.36
C GLY A 98 -8.68 -16.73 -2.30
N THR A 99 -8.13 -16.44 -3.48
CA THR A 99 -6.77 -15.92 -3.61
C THR A 99 -6.70 -14.42 -3.36
N VAL A 100 -5.55 -13.97 -2.86
CA VAL A 100 -5.27 -12.54 -2.63
C VAL A 100 -3.94 -12.15 -3.31
N SER A 101 -3.78 -10.85 -3.62
CA SER A 101 -2.50 -10.30 -4.11
C SER A 101 -1.78 -9.57 -3.00
N ARG A 102 -0.46 -9.80 -2.84
CA ARG A 102 0.37 -9.17 -1.81
C ARG A 102 1.78 -8.86 -2.32
N GLY A 103 2.32 -7.75 -1.89
CA GLY A 103 3.73 -7.46 -2.04
C GLY A 103 4.54 -8.27 -1.02
N VAL A 104 5.09 -9.42 -1.43
CA VAL A 104 5.92 -10.28 -0.58
C VAL A 104 7.28 -9.62 -0.38
N CYS A 105 7.63 -9.33 0.88
CA CYS A 105 8.81 -8.58 1.27
C CYS A 105 9.96 -9.52 1.69
N GLN A 106 11.16 -9.21 1.23
CA GLN A 106 12.40 -9.70 1.81
C GLN A 106 12.95 -8.61 2.74
N VAL A 107 13.09 -8.93 4.02
CA VAL A 107 13.54 -7.99 5.04
C VAL A 107 14.86 -8.45 5.64
N GLU A 108 15.83 -7.56 5.65
CA GLU A 108 17.17 -7.79 6.22
C GLU A 108 17.52 -6.65 7.18
N ASN A 109 17.86 -6.98 8.42
CA ASN A 109 18.24 -6.00 9.44
C ASN A 109 17.22 -4.85 9.63
N GLY A 110 15.92 -5.16 9.52
CA GLY A 110 14.85 -4.17 9.64
C GLY A 110 14.63 -3.28 8.41
N HIS A 111 15.30 -3.59 7.29
CA HIS A 111 15.16 -2.86 6.04
C HIS A 111 14.64 -3.77 4.94
N LEU A 112 13.90 -3.20 4.01
CA LEU A 112 13.40 -3.88 2.82
C LEU A 112 14.58 -4.13 1.87
N ALA A 113 14.94 -5.41 1.69
CA ALA A 113 15.95 -5.84 0.73
C ALA A 113 15.35 -6.10 -0.65
N GLY A 114 14.06 -6.45 -0.69
CA GLY A 114 13.33 -6.68 -1.94
C GLY A 114 11.83 -6.81 -1.71
N ILE A 115 11.07 -6.58 -2.76
CA ILE A 115 9.62 -6.77 -2.77
C ILE A 115 9.21 -7.36 -4.11
N ARG A 116 8.31 -8.32 -4.07
CA ARG A 116 7.74 -8.98 -5.24
C ARG A 116 6.24 -9.08 -5.11
N GLU A 117 5.51 -8.56 -6.09
CA GLU A 117 4.06 -8.76 -6.13
C GLU A 117 3.74 -10.23 -6.45
N ALA A 118 2.99 -10.86 -5.56
CA ALA A 118 2.44 -12.21 -5.72
C ALA A 118 0.92 -12.10 -5.92
N LEU A 119 0.46 -12.41 -7.13
CA LEU A 119 -0.90 -12.09 -7.58
C LEU A 119 -1.95 -13.12 -7.17
N LYS A 120 -1.54 -14.33 -6.76
CA LYS A 120 -2.46 -15.43 -6.44
C LYS A 120 -2.00 -16.20 -5.21
N ILE A 121 -1.99 -15.57 -4.07
CA ILE A 121 -1.69 -16.23 -2.80
C ILE A 121 -2.95 -16.91 -2.29
N GLN A 122 -2.86 -18.20 -1.97
CA GLN A 122 -3.95 -19.03 -1.49
C GLN A 122 -3.62 -19.61 -0.12
N LEU A 123 -4.61 -19.57 0.77
CA LEU A 123 -4.63 -20.36 2.02
C LEU A 123 -5.29 -21.71 1.74
N PHE A 124 -4.61 -22.79 2.10
CA PHE A 124 -5.10 -24.15 1.93
C PHE A 124 -5.76 -24.69 3.21
N PRO A 125 -6.62 -25.73 3.12
CA PRO A 125 -7.30 -26.29 4.29
C PRO A 125 -6.36 -26.87 5.37
N ASP A 126 -5.14 -27.26 5.00
CA ASP A 126 -4.10 -27.72 5.91
C ASP A 126 -3.34 -26.58 6.62
N GLY A 127 -3.73 -25.32 6.36
CA GLY A 127 -3.10 -24.13 6.90
C GLY A 127 -1.86 -23.66 6.15
N SER A 128 -1.42 -24.37 5.12
CA SER A 128 -0.31 -23.93 4.28
C SER A 128 -0.72 -22.74 3.40
N ILE A 129 0.26 -21.88 3.06
CA ILE A 129 0.04 -20.71 2.22
C ILE A 129 1.01 -20.79 1.03
N ALA A 130 0.51 -20.60 -0.16
CA ALA A 130 1.34 -20.61 -1.36
C ALA A 130 0.89 -19.59 -2.42
N ASP A 131 1.85 -19.11 -3.21
CA ASP A 131 1.59 -18.41 -4.46
C ASP A 131 1.32 -19.46 -5.56
N VAL A 132 0.13 -19.42 -6.14
CA VAL A 132 -0.34 -20.36 -7.16
C VAL A 132 -0.45 -19.72 -8.55
N ALA A 133 0.27 -18.63 -8.78
CA ALA A 133 0.36 -18.02 -10.10
C ALA A 133 0.99 -18.98 -11.13
N ASP A 134 0.60 -18.84 -12.39
CA ASP A 134 1.16 -19.58 -13.54
C ASP A 134 1.09 -21.11 -13.42
N GLY A 135 0.12 -21.63 -12.65
CA GLY A 135 -0.04 -23.06 -12.43
C GLY A 135 1.06 -23.70 -11.57
N GLN A 136 1.94 -22.90 -10.98
CA GLN A 136 2.99 -23.37 -10.05
C GLN A 136 2.53 -23.09 -8.61
N ARG A 137 2.91 -24.01 -7.69
CA ARG A 137 2.72 -23.82 -6.26
C ARG A 137 4.07 -23.49 -5.64
N ARG A 138 4.21 -22.27 -5.12
CA ARG A 138 5.40 -21.82 -4.40
C ARG A 138 5.01 -21.55 -2.95
N GLU A 139 5.47 -22.40 -2.04
CA GLU A 139 5.18 -22.25 -0.61
C GLU A 139 5.72 -20.93 -0.07
N LEU A 140 4.92 -20.30 0.80
CA LEU A 140 5.26 -19.08 1.51
C LEU A 140 5.14 -19.33 3.01
N ALA A 141 6.14 -18.93 3.79
CA ALA A 141 6.08 -19.04 5.24
C ALA A 141 4.96 -18.13 5.80
N ALA A 142 4.23 -18.61 6.76
CA ALA A 142 3.09 -17.91 7.35
C ALA A 142 3.48 -16.56 8.01
N ASP A 143 4.71 -16.43 8.45
CA ASP A 143 5.29 -15.24 9.07
C ASP A 143 6.06 -14.34 8.07
N THR A 144 6.01 -14.66 6.76
CA THR A 144 6.59 -13.81 5.72
C THR A 144 6.02 -12.41 5.81
N PRO A 145 6.84 -11.36 5.87
CA PRO A 145 6.38 -9.98 5.82
C PRO A 145 5.77 -9.65 4.46
N VAL A 146 4.64 -8.97 4.46
CA VAL A 146 3.97 -8.50 3.24
C VAL A 146 3.61 -7.02 3.34
N SER A 147 3.63 -6.34 2.21
CA SER A 147 3.12 -4.99 2.05
C SER A 147 1.61 -5.02 1.85
N MET A 148 0.93 -4.15 2.59
CA MET A 148 -0.49 -3.85 2.43
C MET A 148 -0.70 -2.40 1.96
N ASN A 149 0.28 -1.85 1.23
CA ASN A 149 0.31 -0.46 0.77
C ASN A 149 0.31 0.60 1.89
N PHE A 150 0.83 0.25 3.06
CA PHE A 150 1.06 1.23 4.10
C PHE A 150 2.50 1.74 4.05
N TRP A 151 2.69 2.85 3.33
CA TRP A 151 3.98 3.47 3.06
C TRP A 151 4.09 4.83 3.72
N GLY A 152 5.28 5.19 4.18
CA GLY A 152 5.62 6.53 4.65
C GLY A 152 6.72 7.15 3.80
N PHE A 153 6.49 8.36 3.31
CA PHE A 153 7.39 9.06 2.41
C PHE A 153 7.62 10.51 2.83
N MET A 154 8.75 11.04 2.39
CA MET A 154 9.01 12.48 2.33
C MET A 154 8.54 13.04 0.97
N PRO A 155 8.12 14.32 0.87
CA PRO A 155 7.65 14.91 -0.39
C PRO A 155 8.63 14.81 -1.57
N SER A 156 9.93 14.71 -1.30
CA SER A 156 10.96 14.51 -2.33
C SER A 156 10.77 13.22 -3.16
N ILE A 157 9.95 12.27 -2.69
CA ILE A 157 9.64 11.05 -3.43
C ILE A 157 8.87 11.33 -4.71
N PHE A 158 8.10 12.42 -4.77
CA PHE A 158 7.31 12.76 -5.95
C PHE A 158 8.15 12.97 -7.20
N ASP A 159 9.38 13.47 -7.08
CA ASP A 159 10.29 13.62 -8.23
C ASP A 159 10.71 12.25 -8.78
N GLN A 160 10.96 11.28 -7.89
CA GLN A 160 11.27 9.91 -8.30
C GLN A 160 10.05 9.21 -8.88
N MET A 161 8.85 9.43 -8.30
CA MET A 161 7.58 8.90 -8.85
C MET A 161 7.31 9.44 -10.25
N GLY A 162 7.52 10.75 -10.47
CA GLY A 162 7.33 11.37 -11.77
C GLY A 162 8.27 10.76 -12.83
N THR A 163 9.56 10.68 -12.53
CA THR A 163 10.55 10.06 -13.43
C THR A 163 10.21 8.59 -13.70
N TYR A 164 9.83 7.84 -12.68
CA TYR A 164 9.48 6.42 -12.82
C TYR A 164 8.24 6.22 -13.69
N LEU A 165 7.20 7.05 -13.51
CA LEU A 165 6.00 7.02 -14.34
C LEU A 165 6.32 7.36 -15.80
N GLU A 166 7.16 8.35 -16.05
CA GLU A 166 7.60 8.70 -17.42
C GLU A 166 8.33 7.55 -18.10
N ASP A 167 9.28 6.92 -17.40
CA ASP A 167 10.03 5.77 -17.91
C ASP A 167 9.10 4.59 -18.22
N PHE A 168 8.15 4.33 -17.30
CA PHE A 168 7.12 3.32 -17.48
C PHE A 168 6.28 3.58 -18.76
N LEU A 169 5.77 4.80 -18.91
CA LEU A 169 4.94 5.16 -20.07
C LEU A 169 5.72 5.09 -21.39
N ARG A 170 7.00 5.46 -21.40
CA ARG A 170 7.86 5.36 -22.61
C ARG A 170 8.13 3.90 -23.02
N ALA A 171 8.12 2.98 -22.05
CA ALA A 171 8.36 1.57 -22.29
C ALA A 171 7.11 0.79 -22.73
N LEU A 172 5.90 1.39 -22.60
CA LEU A 172 4.66 0.71 -22.98
C LEU A 172 4.52 0.57 -24.50
N PRO A 173 4.05 -0.60 -24.98
CA PRO A 173 3.58 -0.71 -26.36
C PRO A 173 2.43 0.29 -26.65
N PRO A 174 2.33 0.82 -27.89
CA PRO A 174 1.31 1.82 -28.23
C PRO A 174 -0.14 1.37 -27.99
N GLU A 175 -0.42 0.06 -28.04
CA GLU A 175 -1.77 -0.50 -27.85
C GLU A 175 -1.97 -1.10 -26.45
N GLU A 176 -1.09 -0.82 -25.48
CA GLU A 176 -1.21 -1.39 -24.13
C GLU A 176 -2.38 -0.76 -23.36
N LEU A 177 -3.39 -1.58 -23.04
CA LEU A 177 -4.65 -1.12 -22.43
C LEU A 177 -4.75 -1.38 -20.92
N LYS A 178 -3.87 -2.22 -20.33
CA LYS A 178 -4.08 -2.76 -18.98
C LYS A 178 -2.91 -2.58 -18.04
N ALA A 179 -1.70 -2.30 -18.54
CA ALA A 179 -0.50 -2.17 -17.71
C ALA A 179 -0.66 -1.08 -16.64
N GLU A 180 -0.15 -1.35 -15.45
CA GLU A 180 -0.24 -0.46 -14.29
C GLU A 180 1.15 -0.20 -13.69
N CYS A 181 1.43 1.04 -13.42
CA CYS A 181 2.59 1.50 -12.67
C CYS A 181 2.32 1.36 -11.17
N LEU A 182 2.62 0.19 -10.61
CA LEU A 182 2.32 -0.13 -9.22
C LEU A 182 3.38 0.45 -8.27
N LEU A 183 2.94 1.02 -7.16
CA LEU A 183 3.81 1.62 -6.14
C LEU A 183 4.83 0.61 -5.56
N PRO A 184 4.47 -0.64 -5.22
CA PRO A 184 5.45 -1.63 -4.77
C PRO A 184 6.56 -1.92 -5.79
N ASN A 185 6.21 -1.94 -7.08
CA ASN A 185 7.19 -2.17 -8.15
C ASN A 185 8.17 -1.00 -8.26
N MET A 186 7.66 0.23 -8.23
CA MET A 186 8.51 1.43 -8.20
C MET A 186 9.47 1.39 -7.01
N VAL A 187 8.98 1.13 -5.80
CA VAL A 187 9.83 1.01 -4.60
C VAL A 187 10.89 -0.07 -4.80
N GLY A 188 10.50 -1.27 -5.25
CA GLY A 188 11.43 -2.36 -5.51
C GLY A 188 12.54 -2.02 -6.52
N ASP A 189 12.22 -1.27 -7.57
CA ASP A 189 13.20 -0.86 -8.57
C ASP A 189 14.11 0.27 -8.06
N LEU A 190 13.60 1.18 -7.25
CA LEU A 190 14.42 2.20 -6.60
C LEU A 190 15.38 1.58 -5.57
N LEU A 191 14.95 0.55 -4.83
CA LEU A 191 15.82 -0.24 -3.94
C LEU A 191 16.97 -0.88 -4.71
N LYS A 192 16.67 -1.61 -5.81
CA LYS A 192 17.69 -2.26 -6.65
C LYS A 192 18.71 -1.28 -7.23
N LYS A 193 18.26 -0.06 -7.55
CA LYS A 193 19.12 1.02 -8.06
C LYS A 193 19.88 1.77 -6.95
N GLY A 194 19.71 1.41 -5.67
CA GLY A 194 20.32 2.11 -4.52
C GLY A 194 19.83 3.54 -4.34
N ARG A 195 18.69 3.91 -4.91
CA ARG A 195 18.11 5.26 -4.85
C ARG A 195 17.13 5.45 -3.70
N LEU A 196 16.70 4.37 -3.06
CA LEU A 196 15.80 4.36 -1.92
C LEU A 196 16.24 3.30 -0.92
N SER A 197 16.14 3.60 0.36
CA SER A 197 16.21 2.64 1.46
C SER A 197 14.89 2.72 2.23
N VAL A 198 14.32 1.58 2.59
CA VAL A 198 13.02 1.52 3.27
C VAL A 198 13.15 0.78 4.58
N SER A 199 12.87 1.45 5.70
CA SER A 199 12.71 0.78 7.00
C SER A 199 11.38 0.04 7.06
N VAL A 200 11.39 -1.21 7.57
CA VAL A 200 10.19 -2.02 7.74
C VAL A 200 9.80 -2.03 9.20
N LEU A 201 8.69 -1.37 9.49
CA LEU A 201 8.10 -1.33 10.83
C LEU A 201 7.22 -2.55 11.05
N HIS A 202 7.21 -3.05 12.26
CA HIS A 202 6.33 -4.13 12.69
C HIS A 202 5.19 -3.56 13.54
N SER A 203 3.98 -3.99 13.27
CA SER A 203 2.82 -3.71 14.11
C SER A 203 2.31 -4.99 14.76
N ALA A 204 1.90 -4.88 16.03
CA ALA A 204 1.18 -5.94 16.71
C ALA A 204 -0.29 -6.04 16.24
N ASP A 205 -0.77 -5.02 15.54
CA ASP A 205 -2.13 -4.96 15.04
C ASP A 205 -2.37 -6.00 13.94
N ARG A 206 -3.61 -6.42 13.86
CA ARG A 206 -4.09 -7.26 12.77
C ARG A 206 -4.62 -6.37 11.66
N TRP A 207 -4.07 -6.56 10.44
CA TRP A 207 -4.67 -5.99 9.25
C TRP A 207 -5.93 -6.77 8.87
N PHE A 208 -6.96 -6.10 8.42
CA PHE A 208 -8.09 -6.72 7.73
C PHE A 208 -8.70 -5.75 6.71
N GLY A 209 -9.22 -6.32 5.64
CA GLY A 209 -9.90 -5.61 4.56
C GLY A 209 -10.98 -6.51 3.94
N MET A 210 -11.77 -5.96 3.03
CA MET A 210 -12.83 -6.68 2.34
C MET A 210 -12.39 -7.03 0.92
N THR A 211 -11.73 -8.16 0.74
CA THR A 211 -11.40 -8.68 -0.59
C THR A 211 -12.60 -9.38 -1.22
N TYR A 212 -13.36 -10.10 -0.40
CA TYR A 212 -14.56 -10.82 -0.79
C TYR A 212 -15.76 -10.35 0.03
N HIS A 213 -16.97 -10.47 -0.54
CA HIS A 213 -18.20 -10.08 0.18
C HIS A 213 -18.40 -10.86 1.48
N GLU A 214 -17.95 -12.10 1.49
CA GLU A 214 -17.98 -13.01 2.64
C GLU A 214 -17.10 -12.54 3.80
N ASP A 215 -16.06 -11.76 3.54
CA ASP A 215 -15.19 -11.19 4.57
C ASP A 215 -15.92 -10.15 5.44
N ARG A 216 -17.03 -9.56 4.95
CA ARG A 216 -17.76 -8.48 5.62
C ARG A 216 -18.19 -8.81 7.05
N GLN A 217 -18.66 -10.05 7.28
CA GLN A 217 -19.11 -10.44 8.61
C GLN A 217 -17.94 -10.53 9.60
N ALA A 218 -16.81 -11.10 9.17
CA ALA A 218 -15.60 -11.20 9.98
C ALA A 218 -15.03 -9.82 10.30
N VAL A 219 -15.01 -8.91 9.33
CA VAL A 219 -14.56 -7.51 9.52
C VAL A 219 -15.47 -6.78 10.52
N ALA A 220 -16.81 -6.91 10.40
CA ALA A 220 -17.75 -6.31 11.33
C ALA A 220 -17.57 -6.80 12.77
N GLN A 221 -17.33 -8.10 12.94
CA GLN A 221 -17.06 -8.71 14.27
C GLN A 221 -15.76 -8.19 14.87
N GLU A 222 -14.68 -8.06 14.07
CA GLU A 222 -13.41 -7.51 14.55
C GLU A 222 -13.53 -6.03 14.93
N LEU A 223 -14.25 -5.21 14.16
CA LEU A 223 -14.52 -3.83 14.55
C LEU A 223 -15.34 -3.73 15.84
N ALA A 224 -16.36 -4.56 16.02
CA ALA A 224 -17.12 -4.62 17.27
C ALA A 224 -16.21 -4.98 18.45
N ARG A 225 -15.34 -5.99 18.30
CA ARG A 225 -14.37 -6.37 19.33
C ARG A 225 -13.41 -5.25 19.72
N LEU A 226 -12.99 -4.42 18.74
CA LEU A 226 -12.13 -3.25 19.00
C LEU A 226 -12.83 -2.15 19.80
N HIS A 227 -14.15 -2.03 19.67
CA HIS A 227 -14.96 -1.18 20.56
C HIS A 227 -15.14 -1.79 21.95
N GLU A 228 -15.44 -3.08 22.03
CA GLU A 228 -15.67 -3.77 23.31
C GLU A 228 -14.42 -3.80 24.19
N ASN A 229 -13.23 -3.96 23.60
CA ASN A 229 -11.97 -3.97 24.34
C ASN A 229 -11.39 -2.57 24.62
N GLY A 230 -12.09 -1.49 24.22
CA GLY A 230 -11.69 -0.10 24.47
C GLY A 230 -10.59 0.43 23.56
N THR A 231 -10.22 -0.26 22.49
CA THR A 231 -9.30 0.28 21.46
C THR A 231 -9.91 1.51 20.80
N TYR A 232 -11.22 1.48 20.56
CA TYR A 232 -12.00 2.63 20.12
C TYR A 232 -13.05 3.03 21.17
N PRO A 233 -13.33 4.34 21.32
CA PRO A 233 -14.40 4.81 22.19
C PRO A 233 -15.77 4.32 21.68
N ALA A 234 -16.74 4.20 22.60
CA ALA A 234 -18.11 3.76 22.27
C ALA A 234 -18.79 4.65 21.21
N THR A 235 -18.37 5.91 21.14
CA THR A 235 -18.80 6.86 20.09
C THR A 235 -17.57 7.50 19.48
N LEU A 236 -17.49 7.49 18.15
CA LEU A 236 -16.42 8.17 17.39
C LEU A 236 -16.62 9.69 17.29
N ARG A 237 -17.69 10.20 17.89
CA ARG A 237 -17.99 11.64 17.97
C ARG A 237 -18.02 12.04 19.43
N ASN A 238 -17.21 13.00 19.80
CA ASN A 238 -17.46 13.89 20.93
C ASN A 238 -18.16 15.12 20.42
#